data_8ace479055ac316fe447aeaf71514a62
#
_entry.id   8ace479055ac316fe447aeaf71514a62
#
_cell.length_a   1.000
_cell.length_b   1.000
_cell.length_c   1.000
_cell.angle_alpha   90.00
_cell.angle_beta   90.00
_cell.angle_gamma   90.00
#
_symmetry.space_group_name_H-M   'P 1'
#
loop_
_entity.id
_entity.type
_entity.pdbx_description
1 polymer ?
#
loop_
_entity_poly.entity_id
_entity_poly.type
_entity_poly.pdbx_seq_one_letter_code
_entity_poly.pdbx_strand_id
1 'polypeptide(L)'
;IVVKADGLAAGKGVVVAQTEAEAIEAVNAMMEDHIFGASGGRIVIEECMVGEEASLLAFVDGKTIVPMISAQDHKRIFDNDEGPNTGGMGAYAPAPVVTPEIRKEVEEKILKPVVDGLKQEGITYQGCLYAGLMITADGPKVVEFNCRFGDPETQAVLPLLDGDLAQIMYACAKGTLTADMVHWKDAAACCVIMASAGYPASSHKGDVISGLDAVDKEDVMVFHSCLLYTSP
;
A
#
# COMPACT_ATOMS: atom_id res chain seq x y z
N ILE A 1 -18.58 -5.41 -9.82
CA ILE A 1 -17.67 -5.27 -10.98
C ILE A 1 -16.76 -4.09 -10.69
N VAL A 2 -15.47 -4.23 -10.94
CA VAL A 2 -14.53 -3.11 -10.81
C VAL A 2 -14.02 -2.72 -12.20
N VAL A 3 -14.10 -1.43 -12.53
CA VAL A 3 -13.60 -0.86 -13.80
C VAL A 3 -12.44 0.06 -13.49
N LYS A 4 -11.27 -0.20 -14.07
CA LYS A 4 -10.04 0.57 -13.82
C LYS A 4 -9.51 1.15 -15.13
N ALA A 5 -9.11 2.42 -15.13
CA ALA A 5 -8.28 2.99 -16.19
C ALA A 5 -6.88 2.36 -16.14
N ASP A 6 -6.36 1.89 -17.29
CA ASP A 6 -5.05 1.21 -17.34
C ASP A 6 -3.88 2.21 -17.23
N GLY A 7 -4.09 3.45 -17.62
CA GLY A 7 -3.07 4.49 -17.50
C GLY A 7 -3.06 5.19 -16.15
N LEU A 8 -2.05 6.06 -15.94
CA LEU A 8 -1.90 6.82 -14.70
C LEU A 8 -3.10 7.76 -14.48
N ALA A 9 -3.86 7.51 -13.43
CA ALA A 9 -5.04 8.30 -13.04
C ALA A 9 -4.99 8.76 -11.57
N ALA A 10 -3.81 8.74 -10.95
CA ALA A 10 -3.54 9.22 -9.57
C ALA A 10 -4.53 8.65 -8.52
N GLY A 11 -4.83 7.35 -8.60
CA GLY A 11 -5.75 6.66 -7.71
C GLY A 11 -7.25 6.97 -7.93
N LYS A 12 -7.59 7.78 -8.93
CA LYS A 12 -8.98 8.18 -9.23
C LYS A 12 -9.62 7.39 -10.35
N GLY A 13 -8.84 6.59 -11.10
CA GLY A 13 -9.30 5.83 -12.25
C GLY A 13 -9.92 4.48 -11.91
N VAL A 14 -10.53 4.32 -10.73
CA VAL A 14 -11.15 3.07 -10.29
C VAL A 14 -12.61 3.34 -9.92
N VAL A 15 -13.53 2.56 -10.49
CA VAL A 15 -14.96 2.59 -10.18
C VAL A 15 -15.38 1.20 -9.71
N VAL A 16 -15.88 1.11 -8.48
CA VAL A 16 -16.49 -0.11 -7.91
C VAL A 16 -17.98 -0.05 -8.18
N ALA A 17 -18.39 -0.61 -9.31
CA ALA A 17 -19.77 -0.64 -9.74
C ALA A 17 -20.57 -1.72 -8.99
N GLN A 18 -21.71 -1.33 -8.43
CA GLN A 18 -22.63 -2.24 -7.74
C GLN A 18 -23.57 -2.95 -8.74
N THR A 19 -23.78 -2.34 -9.89
CA THR A 19 -24.64 -2.86 -10.95
C THR A 19 -23.93 -2.88 -12.30
N GLU A 20 -24.43 -3.68 -13.22
CA GLU A 20 -23.95 -3.69 -14.60
C GLU A 20 -24.11 -2.34 -15.29
N ALA A 21 -25.21 -1.62 -15.01
CA ALA A 21 -25.45 -0.29 -15.56
C ALA A 21 -24.39 0.72 -15.12
N GLU A 22 -24.03 0.73 -13.84
CA GLU A 22 -22.93 1.56 -13.32
C GLU A 22 -21.57 1.19 -13.94
N ALA A 23 -21.33 -0.10 -14.19
CA ALA A 23 -20.10 -0.54 -14.83
C ALA A 23 -20.03 -0.05 -16.30
N ILE A 24 -21.14 -0.12 -17.04
CA ILE A 24 -21.24 0.39 -18.41
C ILE A 24 -21.04 1.92 -18.43
N GLU A 25 -21.65 2.64 -17.50
CA GLU A 25 -21.47 4.09 -17.37
C GLU A 25 -20.01 4.45 -17.12
N ALA A 26 -19.33 3.72 -16.22
CA ALA A 26 -17.91 3.91 -15.95
C ALA A 26 -17.04 3.65 -17.20
N VAL A 27 -17.34 2.60 -17.96
CA VAL A 27 -16.64 2.28 -19.21
C VAL A 27 -16.80 3.43 -20.21
N ASN A 28 -18.03 3.92 -20.42
CA ASN A 28 -18.31 5.02 -21.34
C ASN A 28 -17.61 6.31 -20.91
N ALA A 29 -17.70 6.68 -19.65
CA ALA A 29 -17.00 7.84 -19.11
C ALA A 29 -15.49 7.80 -19.31
N MET A 30 -14.85 6.64 -19.12
CA MET A 30 -13.41 6.48 -19.30
C MET A 30 -13.01 6.44 -20.79
N MET A 31 -13.69 5.65 -21.61
CA MET A 31 -13.27 5.34 -22.97
C MET A 31 -13.88 6.27 -24.04
N GLU A 32 -15.12 6.74 -23.86
CA GLU A 32 -15.81 7.60 -24.82
C GLU A 32 -15.70 9.08 -24.44
N ASP A 33 -15.99 9.41 -23.16
CA ASP A 33 -15.93 10.79 -22.67
C ASP A 33 -14.52 11.24 -22.30
N HIS A 34 -13.58 10.30 -22.24
CA HIS A 34 -12.15 10.56 -21.96
C HIS A 34 -11.89 11.35 -20.67
N ILE A 35 -12.68 11.08 -19.60
CA ILE A 35 -12.54 11.82 -18.32
C ILE A 35 -11.12 11.71 -17.70
N PHE A 36 -10.33 10.72 -18.08
CA PHE A 36 -8.91 10.54 -17.72
C PHE A 36 -7.97 10.74 -18.92
N GLY A 37 -8.44 11.38 -20.02
CA GLY A 37 -7.66 11.57 -21.23
C GLY A 37 -7.10 10.26 -21.79
N ALA A 38 -5.84 10.25 -22.19
CA ALA A 38 -5.19 9.06 -22.73
C ALA A 38 -5.12 7.87 -21.76
N SER A 39 -5.15 8.12 -20.45
CA SER A 39 -5.10 7.07 -19.41
C SER A 39 -6.36 6.21 -19.38
N GLY A 40 -7.51 6.73 -19.82
CA GLY A 40 -8.78 6.00 -19.94
C GLY A 40 -8.98 5.30 -21.28
N GLY A 41 -8.06 5.44 -22.23
CA GLY A 41 -8.19 4.82 -23.57
C GLY A 41 -8.08 3.29 -23.56
N ARG A 42 -7.63 2.70 -22.50
CA ARG A 42 -7.67 1.26 -22.19
C ARG A 42 -8.12 1.08 -20.76
N ILE A 43 -8.93 0.04 -20.51
CA ILE A 43 -9.48 -0.27 -19.19
C ILE A 43 -9.21 -1.72 -18.82
N VAL A 44 -9.23 -1.99 -17.53
CA VAL A 44 -9.25 -3.35 -16.96
C VAL A 44 -10.59 -3.53 -16.23
N ILE A 45 -11.23 -4.67 -16.45
CA ILE A 45 -12.47 -5.05 -15.77
C ILE A 45 -12.13 -6.24 -14.88
N GLU A 46 -12.42 -6.10 -13.59
CA GLU A 46 -12.08 -7.09 -12.56
C GLU A 46 -13.32 -7.53 -11.79
N GLU A 47 -13.21 -8.69 -11.12
CA GLU A 47 -14.21 -9.07 -10.12
C GLU A 47 -14.21 -8.09 -8.94
N CYS A 48 -15.37 -7.85 -8.36
CA CYS A 48 -15.47 -7.12 -7.10
C CYS A 48 -15.20 -8.09 -5.95
N MET A 49 -14.01 -8.01 -5.40
CA MET A 49 -13.64 -8.81 -4.24
C MET A 49 -14.32 -8.27 -2.98
N VAL A 50 -14.72 -9.19 -2.09
CA VAL A 50 -15.31 -8.87 -0.78
C VAL A 50 -14.46 -9.52 0.30
N GLY A 51 -14.02 -8.72 1.27
CA GLY A 51 -13.15 -9.18 2.34
C GLY A 51 -12.56 -8.00 3.12
N GLU A 52 -11.48 -8.26 3.83
CA GLU A 52 -10.71 -7.23 4.53
C GLU A 52 -9.44 -6.91 3.74
N GLU A 53 -9.15 -5.63 3.53
CA GLU A 53 -7.91 -5.20 2.92
C GLU A 53 -6.73 -5.42 3.88
N ALA A 54 -5.59 -5.79 3.34
CA ALA A 54 -4.34 -5.87 4.07
C ALA A 54 -3.15 -5.60 3.14
N SER A 55 -2.05 -5.17 3.73
CA SER A 55 -0.80 -4.91 3.02
C SER A 55 0.28 -5.87 3.50
N LEU A 56 0.94 -6.57 2.58
CA LEU A 56 2.13 -7.34 2.87
C LEU A 56 3.28 -6.88 1.97
N LEU A 57 4.24 -6.20 2.58
CA LEU A 57 5.45 -5.75 1.90
C LEU A 57 6.53 -6.84 2.02
N ALA A 58 7.47 -6.86 1.09
CA ALA A 58 8.61 -7.76 1.12
C ALA A 58 9.88 -7.07 0.65
N PHE A 59 11.00 -7.37 1.30
CA PHE A 59 12.32 -7.11 0.77
C PHE A 59 12.66 -8.15 -0.30
N VAL A 60 13.16 -7.72 -1.44
CA VAL A 60 13.49 -8.60 -2.58
C VAL A 60 14.85 -8.23 -3.15
N ASP A 61 15.67 -9.24 -3.46
CA ASP A 61 17.01 -9.06 -4.05
C ASP A 61 17.17 -9.69 -5.45
N GLY A 62 16.06 -10.05 -6.09
CA GLY A 62 16.02 -10.72 -7.38
C GLY A 62 15.90 -12.26 -7.30
N LYS A 63 16.10 -12.84 -6.13
CA LYS A 63 16.00 -14.29 -5.87
C LYS A 63 15.44 -14.63 -4.50
N THR A 64 15.82 -13.85 -3.48
CA THR A 64 15.39 -14.01 -2.10
C THR A 64 14.25 -13.03 -1.84
N ILE A 65 13.22 -13.51 -1.17
CA ILE A 65 12.05 -12.73 -0.76
C ILE A 65 11.94 -12.85 0.75
N VAL A 66 11.95 -11.74 1.47
CA VAL A 66 11.75 -11.71 2.92
C VAL A 66 10.54 -10.83 3.23
N PRO A 67 9.37 -11.43 3.47
CA PRO A 67 8.15 -10.67 3.81
C PRO A 67 8.32 -9.91 5.12
N MET A 68 7.82 -8.68 5.13
CA MET A 68 7.78 -7.83 6.32
C MET A 68 6.61 -8.26 7.24
N ILE A 69 6.46 -7.59 8.36
CA ILE A 69 5.25 -7.69 9.18
C ILE A 69 4.06 -7.11 8.38
N SER A 70 2.89 -7.72 8.50
CA SER A 70 1.69 -7.25 7.80
C SER A 70 1.19 -5.93 8.36
N ALA A 71 0.52 -5.15 7.53
CA ALA A 71 -0.13 -3.92 7.94
C ALA A 71 -1.55 -3.84 7.36
N GLN A 72 -2.36 -2.96 7.93
CA GLN A 72 -3.65 -2.58 7.37
C GLN A 72 -3.76 -1.06 7.39
N ASP A 73 -4.00 -0.46 6.22
CA ASP A 73 -4.26 0.97 6.09
C ASP A 73 -5.77 1.26 6.09
N HIS A 74 -6.10 2.52 6.37
CA HIS A 74 -7.47 3.01 6.40
C HIS A 74 -7.59 4.19 5.43
N LYS A 75 -8.26 3.96 4.31
CA LYS A 75 -8.30 4.91 3.18
C LYS A 75 -9.45 5.91 3.25
N ARG A 76 -10.54 5.56 3.93
CA ARG A 76 -11.72 6.43 4.02
C ARG A 76 -11.49 7.55 5.03
N ILE A 77 -12.00 8.76 4.68
CA ILE A 77 -11.76 9.97 5.48
C ILE A 77 -12.59 10.04 6.75
N PHE A 78 -13.76 9.39 6.81
CA PHE A 78 -14.68 9.47 7.93
C PHE A 78 -14.70 8.19 8.75
N ASP A 79 -15.22 8.29 9.96
CA ASP A 79 -15.43 7.15 10.85
C ASP A 79 -16.28 6.07 10.17
N ASN A 80 -16.15 4.82 10.66
CA ASN A 80 -16.87 3.65 10.14
C ASN A 80 -16.58 3.30 8.67
N ASP A 81 -15.38 3.62 8.18
CA ASP A 81 -14.96 3.39 6.79
C ASP A 81 -15.91 4.06 5.78
N GLU A 82 -16.28 5.31 6.06
CA GLU A 82 -17.17 6.11 5.22
C GLU A 82 -16.44 7.28 4.54
N GLY A 83 -17.12 7.91 3.57
CA GLY A 83 -16.62 9.06 2.83
C GLY A 83 -15.70 8.69 1.67
N PRO A 84 -15.06 9.70 1.05
CA PRO A 84 -14.16 9.48 -0.08
C PRO A 84 -12.85 8.79 0.35
N ASN A 85 -12.24 8.07 -0.59
CA ASN A 85 -10.90 7.54 -0.43
C ASN A 85 -9.86 8.66 -0.36
N THR A 86 -8.81 8.40 0.40
CA THR A 86 -7.65 9.26 0.60
C THR A 86 -6.37 8.52 0.20
N GLY A 87 -5.21 9.11 0.44
CA GLY A 87 -3.92 8.44 0.36
C GLY A 87 -3.63 7.48 1.52
N GLY A 88 -4.50 7.44 2.53
CA GLY A 88 -4.38 6.69 3.77
C GLY A 88 -4.47 7.63 4.98
N MET A 89 -5.37 7.33 5.91
CA MET A 89 -5.59 8.13 7.13
C MET A 89 -4.89 7.54 8.35
N GLY A 90 -4.27 6.40 8.18
CA GLY A 90 -3.50 5.71 9.18
C GLY A 90 -3.35 4.24 8.85
N ALA A 91 -2.46 3.59 9.59
CA ALA A 91 -2.22 2.16 9.47
C ALA A 91 -1.83 1.57 10.80
N TYR A 92 -2.00 0.28 10.95
CA TYR A 92 -1.43 -0.46 12.08
C TYR A 92 -0.73 -1.73 11.61
N ALA A 93 0.20 -2.21 12.40
CA ALA A 93 0.95 -3.45 12.19
C ALA A 93 1.19 -4.15 13.55
N PRO A 94 1.11 -5.49 13.61
CA PRO A 94 0.66 -6.40 12.55
C PRO A 94 -0.85 -6.31 12.30
N ALA A 95 -1.29 -6.66 11.07
CA ALA A 95 -2.70 -6.78 10.74
C ALA A 95 -3.24 -8.14 11.20
N PRO A 96 -4.23 -8.21 12.13
CA PRO A 96 -4.72 -9.48 12.66
C PRO A 96 -5.36 -10.41 11.62
N VAL A 97 -5.92 -9.84 10.55
CA VAL A 97 -6.52 -10.60 9.44
C VAL A 97 -5.48 -11.43 8.68
N VAL A 98 -4.21 -11.06 8.72
CA VAL A 98 -3.11 -11.81 8.10
C VAL A 98 -2.54 -12.80 9.11
N THR A 99 -3.22 -13.92 9.26
CA THR A 99 -2.73 -15.03 10.10
C THR A 99 -1.44 -15.65 9.56
N PRO A 100 -0.71 -16.45 10.35
CA PRO A 100 0.47 -17.16 9.86
C PRO A 100 0.20 -18.02 8.61
N GLU A 101 -0.98 -18.64 8.53
CA GLU A 101 -1.41 -19.47 7.39
C GLU A 101 -1.63 -18.60 6.14
N ILE A 102 -2.35 -17.48 6.28
CA ILE A 102 -2.57 -16.52 5.20
C ILE A 102 -1.24 -15.92 4.74
N ARG A 103 -0.36 -15.52 5.67
CA ARG A 103 0.99 -15.03 5.34
C ARG A 103 1.77 -16.02 4.50
N LYS A 104 1.78 -17.31 4.89
CA LYS A 104 2.43 -18.36 4.14
C LYS A 104 1.83 -18.54 2.75
N GLU A 105 0.49 -18.50 2.65
CA GLU A 105 -0.19 -18.60 1.36
C GLU A 105 0.16 -17.44 0.43
N VAL A 106 0.20 -16.20 0.93
CA VAL A 106 0.62 -15.02 0.18
C VAL A 106 2.07 -15.16 -0.31
N GLU A 107 2.96 -15.63 0.55
CA GLU A 107 4.36 -15.85 0.19
C GLU A 107 4.50 -16.88 -0.94
N GLU A 108 3.84 -18.04 -0.82
CA GLU A 108 3.95 -19.16 -1.75
C GLU A 108 3.19 -18.93 -3.07
N LYS A 109 1.99 -18.34 -3.01
CA LYS A 109 1.08 -18.22 -4.16
C LYS A 109 1.09 -16.85 -4.84
N ILE A 110 1.60 -15.81 -4.17
CA ILE A 110 1.56 -14.43 -4.67
C ILE A 110 2.98 -13.89 -4.84
N LEU A 111 3.74 -13.69 -3.74
CA LEU A 111 5.04 -13.02 -3.80
C LEU A 111 6.05 -13.81 -4.62
N LYS A 112 6.18 -15.10 -4.34
CA LYS A 112 7.13 -15.95 -5.05
C LYS A 112 6.83 -16.08 -6.54
N PRO A 113 5.59 -16.38 -6.99
CA PRO A 113 5.28 -16.43 -8.41
C PRO A 113 5.53 -15.12 -9.16
N VAL A 114 5.29 -13.96 -8.52
CA VAL A 114 5.56 -12.65 -9.13
C VAL A 114 7.05 -12.45 -9.37
N VAL A 115 7.89 -12.71 -8.38
CA VAL A 115 9.35 -12.54 -8.51
C VAL A 115 9.92 -13.55 -9.51
N ASP A 116 9.46 -14.80 -9.47
CA ASP A 116 9.87 -15.85 -10.42
C ASP A 116 9.41 -15.50 -11.86
N GLY A 117 8.20 -14.96 -12.03
CA GLY A 117 7.67 -14.53 -13.33
C GLY A 117 8.47 -13.37 -13.91
N LEU A 118 8.76 -12.34 -13.11
CA LEU A 118 9.63 -11.23 -13.53
C LEU A 118 11.00 -11.74 -13.99
N LYS A 119 11.58 -12.67 -13.25
CA LYS A 119 12.86 -13.27 -13.63
C LYS A 119 12.79 -14.05 -14.95
N GLN A 120 11.68 -14.75 -15.24
CA GLN A 120 11.48 -15.44 -16.52
C GLN A 120 11.41 -14.46 -17.70
N GLU A 121 10.90 -13.26 -17.45
CA GLU A 121 10.87 -12.16 -18.44
C GLU A 121 12.19 -11.37 -18.50
N GLY A 122 13.24 -11.81 -17.81
CA GLY A 122 14.55 -11.17 -17.80
C GLY A 122 14.64 -9.95 -16.90
N ILE A 123 13.65 -9.73 -16.02
CA ILE A 123 13.62 -8.60 -15.08
C ILE A 123 14.14 -9.06 -13.72
N THR A 124 15.22 -8.45 -13.25
CA THR A 124 15.71 -8.65 -11.89
C THR A 124 15.07 -7.63 -10.97
N TYR A 125 14.08 -8.05 -10.18
CA TYR A 125 13.42 -7.17 -9.23
C TYR A 125 14.21 -7.06 -7.92
N GLN A 126 14.59 -5.84 -7.53
CA GLN A 126 15.35 -5.55 -6.31
C GLN A 126 14.76 -4.36 -5.58
N GLY A 127 14.45 -4.51 -4.30
CA GLY A 127 13.87 -3.45 -3.47
C GLY A 127 12.67 -3.90 -2.66
N CYS A 128 11.71 -3.00 -2.49
CA CYS A 128 10.47 -3.27 -1.77
C CYS A 128 9.36 -3.65 -2.75
N LEU A 129 8.85 -4.87 -2.64
CA LEU A 129 7.64 -5.31 -3.32
C LEU A 129 6.47 -5.19 -2.33
N TYR A 130 5.47 -4.40 -2.69
CA TYR A 130 4.24 -4.23 -1.91
C TYR A 130 3.12 -5.01 -2.60
N ALA A 131 2.49 -5.93 -1.88
CA ALA A 131 1.27 -6.60 -2.28
C ALA A 131 0.08 -6.03 -1.48
N GLY A 132 -0.80 -5.31 -2.16
CA GLY A 132 -2.12 -4.94 -1.66
C GLY A 132 -3.07 -6.12 -1.82
N LEU A 133 -3.66 -6.56 -0.74
CA LEU A 133 -4.40 -7.80 -0.65
C LEU A 133 -5.86 -7.54 -0.22
N MET A 134 -6.74 -8.39 -0.71
CA MET A 134 -8.08 -8.61 -0.15
C MET A 134 -8.11 -9.99 0.45
N ILE A 135 -8.33 -10.10 1.75
CA ILE A 135 -8.47 -11.38 2.45
C ILE A 135 -9.94 -11.77 2.36
N THR A 136 -10.23 -12.66 1.43
CA THR A 136 -11.58 -13.11 1.13
C THR A 136 -11.90 -14.44 1.82
N ALA A 137 -13.15 -14.88 1.74
CA ALA A 137 -13.55 -16.20 2.22
C ALA A 137 -12.82 -17.36 1.51
N ASP A 138 -12.34 -17.13 0.27
CA ASP A 138 -11.62 -18.11 -0.54
C ASP A 138 -10.08 -17.98 -0.40
N GLY A 139 -9.60 -17.15 0.52
CA GLY A 139 -8.19 -16.87 0.75
C GLY A 139 -7.75 -15.50 0.26
N PRO A 140 -6.43 -15.23 0.29
CA PRO A 140 -5.87 -13.94 -0.11
C PRO A 140 -5.90 -13.77 -1.64
N LYS A 141 -6.39 -12.62 -2.10
CA LYS A 141 -6.38 -12.20 -3.50
C LYS A 141 -5.65 -10.87 -3.64
N VAL A 142 -5.05 -10.62 -4.80
CA VAL A 142 -4.30 -9.40 -5.07
C VAL A 142 -5.21 -8.29 -5.57
N VAL A 143 -5.16 -7.13 -4.92
CA VAL A 143 -5.77 -5.89 -5.38
C VAL A 143 -4.84 -5.15 -6.33
N GLU A 144 -3.57 -5.00 -5.91
CA GLU A 144 -2.53 -4.33 -6.69
C GLU A 144 -1.13 -4.68 -6.18
N PHE A 145 -0.13 -4.44 -7.02
CA PHE A 145 1.27 -4.39 -6.61
C PHE A 145 1.80 -2.97 -6.69
N ASN A 146 2.70 -2.63 -5.77
CA ASN A 146 3.50 -1.41 -5.83
C ASN A 146 5.00 -1.73 -5.70
N CYS A 147 5.84 -0.93 -6.35
CA CYS A 147 7.30 -1.08 -6.35
C CYS A 147 7.98 -0.09 -5.39
N ARG A 148 7.37 0.13 -4.24
CA ARG A 148 7.78 1.09 -3.21
C ARG A 148 7.26 0.67 -1.85
N PHE A 149 7.78 1.32 -0.82
CA PHE A 149 7.17 1.27 0.50
C PHE A 149 5.77 1.90 0.49
N GLY A 150 4.90 1.43 1.38
CA GLY A 150 3.56 1.98 1.58
C GLY A 150 3.57 3.30 2.36
N ASP A 151 2.57 4.11 2.17
CA ASP A 151 2.27 5.29 2.98
C ASP A 151 0.76 5.30 3.25
N PRO A 152 0.32 5.08 4.51
CA PRO A 152 1.06 5.20 5.77
C PRO A 152 1.59 3.88 6.39
N GLU A 153 1.63 2.76 5.67
CA GLU A 153 2.05 1.47 6.26
C GLU A 153 3.49 1.48 6.75
N THR A 154 4.38 2.18 6.07
CA THR A 154 5.80 2.28 6.44
C THR A 154 5.98 2.83 7.84
N GLN A 155 5.17 3.82 8.23
CA GLN A 155 5.19 4.45 9.53
C GLN A 155 4.71 3.52 10.67
N ALA A 156 3.98 2.45 10.32
CA ALA A 156 3.60 1.41 11.27
C ALA A 156 4.55 0.20 11.24
N VAL A 157 5.07 -0.17 10.06
CA VAL A 157 5.89 -1.37 9.86
C VAL A 157 7.33 -1.15 10.31
N LEU A 158 8.00 -0.09 9.84
CA LEU A 158 9.44 0.10 10.11
C LEU A 158 9.80 0.36 11.57
N PRO A 159 8.99 0.99 12.43
CA PRO A 159 9.26 1.08 13.86
C PRO A 159 9.37 -0.28 14.55
N LEU A 160 8.75 -1.31 13.98
CA LEU A 160 8.80 -2.68 14.49
C LEU A 160 10.00 -3.48 13.97
N LEU A 161 10.78 -2.94 13.02
CA LEU A 161 11.99 -3.60 12.55
C LEU A 161 13.05 -3.60 13.66
N ASP A 162 13.57 -4.80 13.97
CA ASP A 162 14.71 -5.00 14.86
C ASP A 162 15.92 -5.36 13.99
N GLY A 163 16.55 -4.35 13.39
CA GLY A 163 17.64 -4.54 12.45
C GLY A 163 18.07 -3.22 11.79
N ASP A 164 19.11 -3.31 10.97
CA ASP A 164 19.64 -2.18 10.22
C ASP A 164 19.01 -2.12 8.82
N LEU A 165 18.02 -1.22 8.66
CA LEU A 165 17.31 -1.03 7.39
C LEU A 165 18.28 -0.69 6.24
N ALA A 166 19.32 0.11 6.49
CA ALA A 166 20.26 0.50 5.43
C ALA A 166 21.06 -0.70 4.93
N GLN A 167 21.48 -1.61 5.83
CA GLN A 167 22.14 -2.85 5.44
C GLN A 167 21.21 -3.80 4.69
N ILE A 168 19.94 -3.93 5.12
CA ILE A 168 18.93 -4.74 4.43
C ILE A 168 18.71 -4.21 3.00
N MET A 169 18.50 -2.90 2.84
CA MET A 169 18.30 -2.27 1.53
C MET A 169 19.54 -2.40 0.64
N TYR A 170 20.73 -2.28 1.22
CA TYR A 170 21.98 -2.51 0.49
C TYR A 170 22.10 -3.97 0.03
N ALA A 171 21.73 -4.93 0.87
CA ALA A 171 21.72 -6.35 0.51
C ALA A 171 20.70 -6.65 -0.61
N CYS A 172 19.51 -6.01 -0.59
CA CYS A 172 18.58 -6.09 -1.71
C CYS A 172 19.21 -5.63 -3.03
N ALA A 173 19.87 -4.46 -3.00
CA ALA A 173 20.51 -3.89 -4.19
C ALA A 173 21.72 -4.72 -4.69
N LYS A 174 22.36 -5.48 -3.83
CA LYS A 174 23.53 -6.32 -4.16
C LYS A 174 23.20 -7.79 -4.45
N GLY A 175 21.95 -8.21 -4.27
CA GLY A 175 21.58 -9.62 -4.45
C GLY A 175 22.13 -10.54 -3.37
N THR A 176 22.29 -10.02 -2.14
CA THR A 176 22.89 -10.73 -0.99
C THR A 176 21.96 -10.78 0.23
N LEU A 177 20.67 -10.53 0.02
CA LEU A 177 19.67 -10.58 1.08
C LEU A 177 19.54 -12.00 1.66
N THR A 178 19.49 -12.09 2.98
CA THR A 178 19.21 -13.34 3.71
C THR A 178 18.13 -13.08 4.76
N ALA A 179 17.37 -14.13 5.10
CA ALA A 179 16.24 -14.00 6.01
C ALA A 179 16.66 -13.61 7.45
N ASP A 180 17.87 -14.01 7.85
CA ASP A 180 18.45 -13.70 9.15
C ASP A 180 18.89 -12.24 9.33
N MET A 181 18.83 -11.43 8.27
CA MET A 181 19.03 -9.98 8.36
C MET A 181 17.78 -9.23 8.84
N VAL A 182 16.61 -9.87 8.82
CA VAL A 182 15.32 -9.20 9.06
C VAL A 182 14.64 -9.81 10.28
N HIS A 183 14.63 -9.06 11.35
CA HIS A 183 13.95 -9.42 12.59
C HIS A 183 12.89 -8.40 12.95
N TRP A 184 11.89 -8.82 13.69
CA TRP A 184 10.78 -7.98 14.11
C TRP A 184 10.63 -8.00 15.62
N LYS A 185 10.34 -6.83 16.20
CA LYS A 185 9.99 -6.71 17.61
C LYS A 185 8.65 -7.42 17.87
N ASP A 186 8.53 -8.05 19.03
CA ASP A 186 7.25 -8.58 19.53
C ASP A 186 6.41 -7.43 20.10
N ALA A 187 5.88 -6.61 19.21
CA ALA A 187 5.13 -5.40 19.52
C ALA A 187 4.16 -5.05 18.40
N ALA A 188 3.32 -4.06 18.62
CA ALA A 188 2.43 -3.48 17.64
C ALA A 188 2.69 -1.97 17.49
N ALA A 189 2.40 -1.43 16.32
CA ALA A 189 2.47 0.00 16.05
C ALA A 189 1.20 0.48 15.35
N CYS A 190 0.79 1.71 15.64
CA CYS A 190 -0.32 2.39 15.01
C CYS A 190 0.15 3.77 14.54
N CYS A 191 -0.09 4.08 13.27
CA CYS A 191 0.14 5.39 12.68
C CYS A 191 -1.18 6.10 12.47
N VAL A 192 -1.28 7.37 12.86
CA VAL A 192 -2.43 8.24 12.59
C VAL A 192 -1.96 9.41 11.75
N ILE A 193 -2.64 9.66 10.61
CA ILE A 193 -2.35 10.78 9.73
C ILE A 193 -3.15 12.00 10.16
N MET A 194 -2.44 13.07 10.46
CA MET A 194 -3.01 14.40 10.68
C MET A 194 -2.91 15.19 9.38
N ALA A 195 -4.05 15.43 8.73
CA ALA A 195 -4.12 16.12 7.45
C ALA A 195 -4.54 17.59 7.62
N SER A 196 -4.14 18.44 6.67
CA SER A 196 -4.59 19.83 6.61
C SER A 196 -6.09 19.92 6.28
N ALA A 197 -6.68 21.06 6.62
CA ALA A 197 -8.10 21.29 6.39
C ALA A 197 -8.50 21.15 4.91
N GLY A 198 -9.63 20.49 4.67
CA GLY A 198 -10.18 20.25 3.34
C GLY A 198 -9.74 18.96 2.64
N TYR A 199 -8.73 18.27 3.17
CA TYR A 199 -8.27 17.00 2.63
C TYR A 199 -9.40 15.94 2.66
N PRO A 200 -9.60 15.10 1.61
CA PRO A 200 -8.80 14.94 0.40
C PRO A 200 -9.24 15.83 -0.79
N ALA A 201 -10.34 16.54 -0.71
CA ALA A 201 -10.86 17.35 -1.81
C ALA A 201 -9.96 18.57 -2.13
N SER A 202 -9.38 19.14 -1.09
CA SER A 202 -8.39 20.22 -1.16
C SER A 202 -7.41 20.11 0.01
N SER A 203 -6.36 20.89 -0.01
CA SER A 203 -5.44 21.01 1.12
C SER A 203 -5.04 22.46 1.31
N HIS A 204 -5.18 22.96 2.53
CA HIS A 204 -4.67 24.27 2.88
C HIS A 204 -3.15 24.18 3.04
N LYS A 205 -2.43 25.17 2.48
CA LYS A 205 -0.96 25.21 2.55
C LYS A 205 -0.49 26.30 3.50
N GLY A 206 0.61 26.05 4.20
CA GLY A 206 1.25 27.03 5.07
C GLY A 206 0.77 27.02 6.51
N ASP A 207 -0.06 26.07 6.91
CA ASP A 207 -0.46 25.90 8.31
C ASP A 207 0.76 25.55 9.18
N VAL A 208 0.86 26.20 10.34
CA VAL A 208 1.96 25.98 11.28
C VAL A 208 1.67 24.74 12.13
N ILE A 209 2.62 23.78 12.10
CA ILE A 209 2.57 22.63 12.99
C ILE A 209 3.16 23.04 14.34
N SER A 210 2.41 22.81 15.41
CA SER A 210 2.84 23.10 16.79
C SER A 210 2.71 21.87 17.69
N GLY A 211 3.31 21.93 18.87
CA GLY A 211 3.22 20.85 19.87
C GLY A 211 4.23 19.71 19.68
N LEU A 212 5.14 19.80 18.73
CA LEU A 212 6.14 18.75 18.48
C LEU A 212 7.08 18.52 19.65
N ASP A 213 7.36 19.57 20.45
CA ASP A 213 8.21 19.48 21.65
C ASP A 213 7.51 18.82 22.84
N ALA A 214 6.17 18.74 22.79
CA ALA A 214 5.35 18.14 23.84
C ALA A 214 5.09 16.64 23.61
N VAL A 215 5.52 16.09 22.48
CA VAL A 215 5.35 14.67 22.15
C VAL A 215 6.32 13.85 23.00
N ASP A 216 5.81 12.80 23.64
CA ASP A 216 6.64 11.80 24.32
C ASP A 216 7.44 10.99 23.29
N LYS A 217 8.74 11.26 23.21
CA LYS A 217 9.64 10.67 22.21
C LYS A 217 10.02 9.21 22.49
N GLU A 218 9.68 8.68 23.65
CA GLU A 218 9.92 7.28 23.97
C GLU A 218 8.86 6.38 23.32
N ASP A 219 7.60 6.83 23.30
CA ASP A 219 6.47 6.05 22.82
C ASP A 219 5.90 6.52 21.46
N VAL A 220 6.23 7.74 21.02
CA VAL A 220 5.66 8.34 19.82
C VAL A 220 6.73 8.83 18.86
N MET A 221 6.68 8.37 17.61
CA MET A 221 7.46 8.92 16.51
C MET A 221 6.62 9.87 15.68
N VAL A 222 7.17 11.05 15.35
CA VAL A 222 6.51 12.00 14.45
C VAL A 222 7.19 11.97 13.10
N PHE A 223 6.42 11.63 12.08
CA PHE A 223 6.85 11.65 10.68
C PHE A 223 6.30 12.89 9.99
N HIS A 224 7.12 13.54 9.20
CA HIS A 224 6.76 14.75 8.46
C HIS A 224 6.57 14.42 6.98
N SER A 225 5.43 14.84 6.41
CA SER A 225 5.11 14.67 5.01
C SER A 225 4.58 15.96 4.41
N CYS A 226 4.91 16.23 3.16
CA CYS A 226 4.44 17.40 2.41
C CYS A 226 4.67 18.75 3.13
N LEU A 227 5.79 18.90 3.82
CA LEU A 227 6.18 20.15 4.45
C LEU A 227 6.69 21.14 3.40
N LEU A 228 6.74 22.43 3.75
CA LEU A 228 7.11 23.53 2.84
C LEU A 228 8.45 23.30 2.11
N TYR A 229 9.40 22.65 2.76
CA TYR A 229 10.71 22.36 2.20
C TYR A 229 10.83 20.95 1.59
N THR A 230 9.84 20.07 1.78
CA THR A 230 9.83 18.69 1.26
C THR A 230 8.75 18.46 0.22
N SER A 231 7.86 19.43 0.02
CA SER A 231 6.82 19.33 -1.00
C SER A 231 7.44 19.56 -2.39
N PRO A 232 7.13 18.73 -3.39
CA PRO A 232 7.59 18.95 -4.77
C PRO A 232 7.01 20.22 -5.38
#